data_65c9c7933f5df64fcd33739267f4d6db
#
_entry.id   65c9c7933f5df64fcd33739267f4d6db
#
_cell.length_a   1.000
_cell.length_b   1.000
_cell.length_c   1.000
_cell.angle_alpha   90.00
_cell.angle_beta   90.00
_cell.angle_gamma   90.00
#
_symmetry.space_group_name_H-M   'P 1'
#
loop_
_entity.id
_entity.type
_entity.pdbx_description
1 polymer ?
#
loop_
_entity_poly.entity_id
_entity_poly.type
_entity_poly.pdbx_seq_one_letter_code
_entity_poly.pdbx_strand_id
1 'polypeptide(L)'
;YDGEEGVCYHFTYGNALFIMLNSESMRSAEGLAAAQAWVRDVIKSNPAKYVVVMEHYQWFFGESGRTSQYGRWKDLFDECGVDLAIGANNHIYARTNAIYQGRETDGSKGTVYIQTPSSDNERGQGLKEWTDNKDLIKFRWTEGGSTVGAILLRADDSKLHLTLYDRNGNALDSVSVAAKR
;
A
#
# COMPACT_ATOMS: atom_id res chain seq x y z
N TYR A 1 -3.08 -20.73 1.23
CA TYR A 1 -1.97 -19.81 1.16
C TYR A 1 -1.07 -19.89 2.39
N ASP A 2 -1.64 -20.00 3.59
CA ASP A 2 -0.83 -20.28 4.80
C ASP A 2 -0.25 -21.71 4.81
N GLY A 3 -0.60 -22.56 3.88
CA GLY A 3 -0.04 -23.90 3.71
C GLY A 3 1.19 -23.98 2.81
N GLU A 4 1.52 -22.90 2.09
CA GLU A 4 2.71 -22.80 1.26
C GLU A 4 3.68 -21.82 1.92
N GLU A 5 4.71 -22.33 2.59
CA GLU A 5 5.72 -21.51 3.27
C GLU A 5 6.27 -20.40 2.37
N GLY A 6 6.19 -19.15 2.84
CA GLY A 6 6.82 -18.00 2.21
C GLY A 6 6.08 -17.39 1.03
N VAL A 7 4.85 -17.79 0.71
CA VAL A 7 4.11 -17.23 -0.44
C VAL A 7 3.27 -16.02 -0.05
N CYS A 8 2.30 -16.21 0.84
CA CYS A 8 1.53 -15.13 1.47
C CYS A 8 1.44 -15.43 2.95
N TYR A 9 1.44 -14.41 3.78
CA TYR A 9 1.31 -14.59 5.23
C TYR A 9 0.68 -13.34 5.87
N HIS A 10 0.25 -13.50 7.12
CA HIS A 10 -0.25 -12.39 7.92
C HIS A 10 0.28 -12.48 9.35
N PHE A 11 0.26 -11.36 10.04
CA PHE A 11 0.56 -11.27 11.45
C PHE A 11 -0.14 -10.05 12.06
N THR A 12 -0.35 -10.08 13.37
CA THR A 12 -0.84 -8.92 14.11
C THR A 12 0.31 -8.32 14.91
N TYR A 13 0.45 -7.01 14.85
CA TYR A 13 1.37 -6.25 15.68
C TYR A 13 0.61 -5.09 16.34
N GLY A 14 0.55 -5.10 17.67
CA GLY A 14 -0.28 -4.17 18.40
C GLY A 14 -1.76 -4.30 18.00
N ASN A 15 -2.34 -3.21 17.53
CA ASN A 15 -3.73 -3.14 17.09
C ASN A 15 -3.91 -3.18 15.57
N ALA A 16 -2.87 -3.56 14.82
CA ALA A 16 -2.88 -3.63 13.36
C ALA A 16 -2.65 -5.06 12.86
N LEU A 17 -3.46 -5.49 11.89
CA LEU A 17 -3.30 -6.70 11.11
C LEU A 17 -2.50 -6.37 9.85
N PHE A 18 -1.39 -7.04 9.65
CA PHE A 18 -0.54 -6.95 8.46
C PHE A 18 -0.76 -8.18 7.58
N ILE A 19 -1.01 -7.96 6.30
CA ILE A 19 -1.21 -8.99 5.28
C ILE A 19 -0.15 -8.80 4.20
N MET A 20 0.71 -9.79 4.03
CA MET A 20 1.80 -9.78 3.06
C MET A 20 1.42 -10.64 1.86
N LEU A 21 1.37 -10.04 0.68
CA LEU A 21 1.01 -10.71 -0.57
C LEU A 21 2.24 -10.99 -1.43
N ASN A 22 2.31 -12.19 -1.97
CA ASN A 22 3.28 -12.51 -3.02
C ASN A 22 2.67 -12.21 -4.39
N SER A 23 3.11 -11.13 -5.01
CA SER A 23 2.62 -10.68 -6.31
C SER A 23 2.83 -11.72 -7.43
N GLU A 24 3.84 -12.59 -7.31
CA GLU A 24 4.15 -13.62 -8.30
C GLU A 24 3.11 -14.74 -8.34
N SER A 25 2.57 -15.14 -7.18
CA SER A 25 1.53 -16.17 -7.09
C SER A 25 0.17 -15.72 -7.65
N MET A 26 0.01 -14.42 -7.90
CA MET A 26 -1.24 -13.80 -8.36
C MET A 26 -1.22 -13.42 -9.85
N ARG A 27 -0.31 -14.01 -10.64
CA ARG A 27 -0.22 -13.74 -12.09
C ARG A 27 -1.35 -14.39 -12.87
N SER A 28 -1.84 -15.56 -12.45
CA SER A 28 -3.00 -16.20 -13.05
C SER A 28 -4.32 -15.69 -12.44
N ALA A 29 -5.43 -15.88 -13.15
CA ALA A 29 -6.74 -15.52 -12.65
C ALA A 29 -7.13 -16.37 -11.42
N GLU A 30 -6.78 -17.65 -11.45
CA GLU A 30 -7.01 -18.58 -10.35
C GLU A 30 -6.21 -18.19 -9.10
N GLY A 31 -4.91 -17.87 -9.28
CA GLY A 31 -4.04 -17.42 -8.20
C GLY A 31 -4.53 -16.11 -7.56
N LEU A 32 -4.96 -15.17 -8.39
CA LEU A 32 -5.56 -13.92 -7.90
C LEU A 32 -6.84 -14.17 -7.10
N ALA A 33 -7.76 -14.99 -7.63
CA ALA A 33 -9.01 -15.31 -6.97
C ALA A 33 -8.77 -16.02 -5.63
N ALA A 34 -7.82 -16.95 -5.58
CA ALA A 34 -7.43 -17.65 -4.35
C ALA A 34 -6.84 -16.67 -3.31
N ALA A 35 -5.96 -15.76 -3.73
CA ALA A 35 -5.40 -14.75 -2.86
C ALA A 35 -6.48 -13.79 -2.32
N GLN A 36 -7.43 -13.39 -3.15
CA GLN A 36 -8.54 -12.54 -2.74
C GLN A 36 -9.47 -13.24 -1.73
N ALA A 37 -9.77 -14.50 -1.93
CA ALA A 37 -10.55 -15.30 -0.97
C ALA A 37 -9.81 -15.41 0.37
N TRP A 38 -8.52 -15.73 0.33
CA TRP A 38 -7.69 -15.83 1.52
C TRP A 38 -7.62 -14.50 2.29
N VAL A 39 -7.46 -13.36 1.63
CA VAL A 39 -7.45 -12.04 2.29
C VAL A 39 -8.77 -11.76 3.01
N ARG A 40 -9.93 -12.09 2.40
CA ARG A 40 -11.23 -11.97 3.07
C ARG A 40 -11.28 -12.80 4.35
N ASP A 41 -10.86 -14.07 4.26
CA ASP A 41 -10.89 -15.00 5.39
C ASP A 41 -9.94 -14.54 6.51
N VAL A 42 -8.74 -14.06 6.16
CA VAL A 42 -7.77 -13.51 7.13
C VAL A 42 -8.35 -12.31 7.87
N ILE A 43 -8.90 -11.32 7.16
CA ILE A 43 -9.48 -10.12 7.79
C ILE A 43 -10.67 -10.50 8.68
N LYS A 44 -11.52 -11.39 8.21
CA LYS A 44 -12.68 -11.86 8.99
C LYS A 44 -12.28 -12.61 10.26
N SER A 45 -11.23 -13.43 10.19
CA SER A 45 -10.79 -14.29 11.29
C SER A 45 -9.85 -13.58 12.28
N ASN A 46 -9.29 -12.44 11.91
CA ASN A 46 -8.34 -11.69 12.72
C ASN A 46 -8.81 -10.24 12.92
N PRO A 47 -9.81 -10.00 13.77
CA PRO A 47 -10.31 -8.65 14.00
C PRO A 47 -9.21 -7.76 14.56
N ALA A 48 -8.96 -6.65 13.90
CA ALA A 48 -7.96 -5.66 14.28
C ALA A 48 -8.51 -4.25 14.04
N LYS A 49 -7.96 -3.26 14.74
CA LYS A 49 -8.36 -1.87 14.58
C LYS A 49 -7.97 -1.31 13.22
N TYR A 50 -6.83 -1.76 12.70
CA TYR A 50 -6.31 -1.39 11.37
C TYR A 50 -5.95 -2.62 10.55
N VAL A 51 -6.16 -2.51 9.25
CA VAL A 51 -5.73 -3.53 8.27
C VAL A 51 -4.77 -2.90 7.28
N VAL A 52 -3.56 -3.44 7.22
CA VAL A 52 -2.49 -3.03 6.33
C VAL A 52 -2.18 -4.17 5.36
N VAL A 53 -2.31 -3.92 4.05
CA VAL A 53 -1.95 -4.89 3.01
C VAL A 53 -0.67 -4.43 2.33
N MET A 54 0.25 -5.35 2.12
CA MET A 54 1.56 -5.07 1.51
C MET A 54 1.86 -6.04 0.38
N GLU A 55 2.42 -5.53 -0.70
CA GLU A 55 2.95 -6.34 -1.82
C GLU A 55 4.15 -5.65 -2.48
N HIS A 56 4.86 -6.37 -3.37
CA HIS A 56 6.01 -5.81 -4.07
C HIS A 56 5.59 -4.85 -5.19
N TYR A 57 4.54 -5.16 -5.96
CA TYR A 57 4.17 -4.33 -7.10
C TYR A 57 3.43 -3.06 -6.68
N GLN A 58 3.47 -2.08 -7.57
CA GLN A 58 2.84 -0.78 -7.39
C GLN A 58 1.31 -0.86 -7.54
N TRP A 59 0.62 -0.03 -6.76
CA TRP A 59 -0.84 0.07 -6.84
C TRP A 59 -1.30 0.88 -8.06
N PHE A 60 -0.62 1.98 -8.38
CA PHE A 60 -1.07 2.94 -9.39
C PHE A 60 -0.12 3.19 -10.54
N PHE A 61 1.16 2.93 -10.39
CA PHE A 61 2.13 3.43 -11.34
C PHE A 61 2.78 2.30 -12.07
N GLY A 62 2.46 2.18 -13.35
CA GLY A 62 3.17 1.31 -14.23
C GLY A 62 4.31 2.05 -14.92
N GLU A 63 5.54 1.54 -14.86
CA GLU A 63 6.42 1.69 -16.00
C GLU A 63 5.71 1.06 -17.21
N SER A 64 5.99 1.57 -18.41
CA SER A 64 5.46 1.00 -19.64
C SER A 64 5.59 -0.54 -19.63
N GLY A 65 4.46 -1.22 -19.73
CA GLY A 65 4.36 -2.67 -19.72
C GLY A 65 4.10 -3.34 -18.35
N ARG A 66 4.01 -2.60 -17.25
CA ARG A 66 3.66 -3.18 -15.93
C ARG A 66 2.25 -2.81 -15.52
N THR A 67 1.50 -3.78 -15.06
CA THR A 67 0.11 -3.60 -14.66
C THR A 67 0.02 -3.06 -13.24
N SER A 68 -0.78 -2.03 -13.05
CA SER A 68 -1.18 -1.57 -11.72
C SER A 68 -2.04 -2.62 -11.01
N GLN A 69 -1.82 -2.83 -9.72
CA GLN A 69 -2.60 -3.76 -8.91
C GLN A 69 -3.94 -3.15 -8.43
N TYR A 70 -4.07 -1.84 -8.46
CA TYR A 70 -5.26 -1.15 -7.96
C TYR A 70 -6.57 -1.72 -8.52
N GLY A 71 -6.69 -1.86 -9.83
CA GLY A 71 -7.89 -2.38 -10.47
C GLY A 71 -8.28 -3.81 -10.04
N ARG A 72 -7.31 -4.61 -9.60
CA ARG A 72 -7.53 -5.99 -9.14
C ARG A 72 -8.01 -6.07 -7.69
N TRP A 73 -7.66 -5.09 -6.86
CA TRP A 73 -7.80 -5.18 -5.41
C TRP A 73 -8.77 -4.17 -4.80
N LYS A 74 -9.03 -3.04 -5.48
CA LYS A 74 -9.79 -1.92 -4.92
C LYS A 74 -11.17 -2.32 -4.37
N ASP A 75 -11.90 -3.16 -5.09
CA ASP A 75 -13.26 -3.56 -4.70
C ASP A 75 -13.23 -4.43 -3.44
N LEU A 76 -12.27 -5.34 -3.33
CA LEU A 76 -12.05 -6.14 -2.14
C LEU A 76 -11.60 -5.29 -0.95
N PHE A 77 -10.71 -4.33 -1.17
CA PHE A 77 -10.24 -3.43 -0.11
C PHE A 77 -11.37 -2.55 0.40
N ASP A 78 -12.23 -2.08 -0.48
CA ASP A 78 -13.44 -1.34 -0.11
C ASP A 78 -14.42 -2.22 0.69
N GLU A 79 -14.64 -3.47 0.25
CA GLU A 79 -15.50 -4.45 0.91
C GLU A 79 -14.99 -4.79 2.32
N CYS A 80 -13.71 -5.09 2.45
CA CYS A 80 -13.09 -5.55 3.68
C CYS A 80 -12.65 -4.40 4.60
N GLY A 81 -12.72 -3.15 4.13
CA GLY A 81 -12.31 -1.96 4.89
C GLY A 81 -10.81 -1.92 5.16
N VAL A 82 -9.98 -2.23 4.17
CA VAL A 82 -8.53 -2.06 4.27
C VAL A 82 -8.20 -0.59 4.51
N ASP A 83 -7.31 -0.32 5.47
CA ASP A 83 -6.96 1.05 5.85
C ASP A 83 -5.78 1.59 5.05
N LEU A 84 -4.78 0.74 4.81
CA LEU A 84 -3.54 1.11 4.14
C LEU A 84 -3.07 -0.01 3.20
N ALA A 85 -2.76 0.35 1.96
CA ALA A 85 -2.18 -0.54 0.97
C ALA A 85 -0.79 -0.03 0.57
N ILE A 86 0.26 -0.79 0.88
CA ILE A 86 1.66 -0.43 0.62
C ILE A 86 2.20 -1.27 -0.54
N GLY A 87 2.72 -0.60 -1.56
CA GLY A 87 3.41 -1.19 -2.70
C GLY A 87 4.80 -0.63 -2.88
N ALA A 88 5.56 -1.15 -3.85
CA ALA A 88 6.94 -0.79 -4.10
C ALA A 88 7.29 -0.82 -5.60
N ASN A 89 8.41 -1.42 -5.98
CA ASN A 89 8.89 -1.74 -7.32
C ASN A 89 9.38 -0.56 -8.17
N ASN A 90 8.68 0.58 -8.20
CA ASN A 90 9.07 1.72 -9.05
C ASN A 90 10.10 2.66 -8.41
N HIS A 91 10.48 2.40 -7.16
CA HIS A 91 11.51 3.16 -6.45
C HIS A 91 11.19 4.65 -6.27
N ILE A 92 9.91 4.99 -6.23
CA ILE A 92 9.41 6.36 -6.10
C ILE A 92 8.38 6.37 -4.98
N TYR A 93 8.51 7.30 -4.05
CA TYR A 93 7.43 7.50 -3.08
C TYR A 93 6.28 8.27 -3.68
N ALA A 94 5.10 7.74 -3.44
CA ALA A 94 3.85 8.42 -3.73
C ALA A 94 2.72 7.91 -2.86
N ARG A 95 1.73 8.75 -2.62
CA ARG A 95 0.52 8.35 -1.90
C ARG A 95 -0.74 9.04 -2.41
N THR A 96 -1.85 8.42 -2.09
CA THR A 96 -3.19 8.99 -2.22
C THR A 96 -3.69 9.50 -0.86
N ASN A 97 -4.81 10.21 -0.85
CA ASN A 97 -5.68 10.24 0.32
C ASN A 97 -6.51 8.95 0.36
N ALA A 98 -7.43 8.80 1.33
CA ALA A 98 -8.32 7.64 1.37
C ALA A 98 -9.22 7.61 0.12
N ILE A 99 -9.26 6.46 -0.56
CA ILE A 99 -10.05 6.25 -1.77
C ILE A 99 -11.09 5.18 -1.49
N TYR A 100 -12.34 5.46 -1.82
CA TYR A 100 -13.46 4.53 -1.79
C TYR A 100 -14.24 4.63 -3.11
N GLN A 101 -14.50 3.47 -3.73
CA GLN A 101 -15.19 3.38 -5.03
C GLN A 101 -14.57 4.28 -6.12
N GLY A 102 -13.24 4.33 -6.15
CA GLY A 102 -12.47 5.09 -7.14
C GLY A 102 -12.44 6.61 -6.92
N ARG A 103 -12.88 7.11 -5.76
CA ARG A 103 -12.94 8.55 -5.45
C ARG A 103 -12.29 8.84 -4.11
N GLU A 104 -11.63 10.00 -4.04
CA GLU A 104 -11.12 10.52 -2.77
C GLU A 104 -12.27 10.77 -1.79
N THR A 105 -12.02 10.46 -0.50
CA THR A 105 -12.98 10.66 0.59
C THR A 105 -12.38 11.54 1.69
N ASP A 106 -13.20 11.88 2.67
CA ASP A 106 -12.79 12.61 3.90
C ASP A 106 -11.98 11.76 4.89
N GLY A 107 -11.71 10.50 4.57
CA GLY A 107 -10.98 9.57 5.42
C GLY A 107 -11.87 8.73 6.36
N SER A 108 -13.18 8.97 6.41
CA SER A 108 -14.12 8.15 7.21
C SER A 108 -14.25 6.73 6.67
N LYS A 109 -13.92 6.52 5.41
CA LYS A 109 -13.86 5.22 4.73
C LYS A 109 -12.86 5.25 3.58
N GLY A 110 -12.55 4.08 3.04
CA GLY A 110 -11.64 3.90 1.92
C GLY A 110 -10.20 3.56 2.36
N THR A 111 -9.36 3.28 1.40
CA THR A 111 -7.98 2.83 1.57
C THR A 111 -7.01 3.95 1.15
N VAL A 112 -5.99 4.21 1.96
CA VAL A 112 -4.84 5.02 1.55
C VAL A 112 -3.85 4.09 0.84
N TYR A 113 -3.45 4.45 -0.37
CA TYR A 113 -2.48 3.71 -1.17
C TYR A 113 -1.13 4.40 -1.14
N ILE A 114 -0.09 3.63 -0.91
CA ILE A 114 1.28 4.13 -0.80
C ILE A 114 2.20 3.31 -1.68
N GLN A 115 3.12 3.98 -2.32
CA GLN A 115 4.27 3.39 -2.94
C GLN A 115 5.53 3.82 -2.21
N THR A 116 6.37 2.86 -1.85
CA THR A 116 7.58 3.09 -1.07
C THR A 116 8.71 3.65 -1.92
N PRO A 117 9.58 4.51 -1.35
CA PRO A 117 10.78 4.98 -2.02
C PRO A 117 11.83 3.86 -2.15
N SER A 118 12.93 4.14 -2.84
CA SER A 118 14.10 3.27 -2.83
C SER A 118 14.79 3.25 -1.47
N SER A 119 15.42 2.13 -1.16
CA SER A 119 16.30 2.00 0.01
C SER A 119 17.78 2.22 -0.34
N ASP A 120 18.12 2.42 -1.61
CA ASP A 120 19.51 2.64 -2.07
C ASP A 120 19.60 3.78 -3.11
N ASN A 121 20.81 4.36 -3.22
CA ASN A 121 21.07 5.48 -4.12
C ASN A 121 21.09 5.11 -5.60
N GLU A 122 21.33 3.87 -5.96
CA GLU A 122 21.50 3.44 -7.36
C GLU A 122 20.15 3.37 -8.07
N ARG A 123 19.10 3.07 -7.32
CA ARG A 123 17.75 2.86 -7.84
C ARG A 123 16.77 3.97 -7.56
N GLY A 124 17.13 4.89 -6.64
CA GLY A 124 16.35 6.09 -6.39
C GLY A 124 16.31 6.97 -7.60
N GLN A 125 15.40 6.71 -8.51
CA GLN A 125 15.27 7.47 -9.75
C GLN A 125 14.24 8.57 -9.54
N GLY A 126 14.52 9.73 -10.12
CA GLY A 126 13.53 10.78 -10.26
C GLY A 126 12.32 10.32 -11.07
N LEU A 127 11.42 11.24 -11.27
CA LEU A 127 10.13 11.08 -11.97
C LEU A 127 10.14 10.11 -13.12
N LYS A 128 9.23 9.15 -13.05
CA LYS A 128 8.68 8.46 -14.22
C LYS A 128 7.28 8.98 -14.47
N GLU A 129 6.89 9.09 -15.72
CA GLU A 129 5.54 9.49 -16.08
C GLU A 129 4.53 8.44 -15.59
N TRP A 130 3.40 8.93 -15.15
CA TRP A 130 2.32 8.14 -14.59
C TRP A 130 1.23 8.02 -15.61
N THR A 131 0.81 6.82 -15.87
CA THR A 131 -0.21 6.58 -16.88
C THR A 131 -1.60 6.45 -16.28
N ASP A 132 -1.73 5.88 -15.08
CA ASP A 132 -3.02 5.52 -14.51
C ASP A 132 -3.32 6.22 -13.19
N ASN A 133 -4.56 6.71 -13.05
CA ASN A 133 -5.10 7.28 -11.80
C ASN A 133 -4.26 8.41 -11.18
N LYS A 134 -3.53 9.16 -11.99
CA LYS A 134 -2.68 10.27 -11.52
C LYS A 134 -3.46 11.33 -10.72
N ASP A 135 -4.73 11.49 -11.01
CA ASP A 135 -5.62 12.46 -10.36
C ASP A 135 -5.92 12.09 -8.90
N LEU A 136 -5.70 10.82 -8.51
CA LEU A 136 -5.86 10.34 -7.14
C LEU A 136 -4.58 10.52 -6.30
N ILE A 137 -3.46 10.90 -6.92
CA ILE A 137 -2.20 11.10 -6.22
C ILE A 137 -2.21 12.43 -5.50
N LYS A 138 -2.01 12.37 -4.21
CA LYS A 138 -1.96 13.55 -3.34
C LYS A 138 -0.56 14.09 -3.14
N PHE A 139 0.41 13.20 -3.00
CA PHE A 139 1.81 13.57 -2.82
C PHE A 139 2.70 12.58 -3.57
N ARG A 140 3.79 13.07 -4.13
CA ARG A 140 4.88 12.27 -4.66
C ARG A 140 6.21 12.96 -4.40
N TRP A 141 7.22 12.18 -4.11
CA TRP A 141 8.56 12.71 -3.91
C TRP A 141 9.34 12.71 -5.22
N THR A 142 9.64 13.87 -5.72
CA THR A 142 10.22 14.07 -7.05
C THR A 142 11.50 14.88 -7.05
N GLU A 143 11.91 15.39 -5.90
CA GLU A 143 13.04 16.29 -5.80
C GLU A 143 14.34 15.54 -5.49
N GLY A 144 15.44 16.03 -6.11
CA GLY A 144 16.79 15.75 -5.62
C GLY A 144 17.47 14.50 -6.11
N GLY A 145 17.26 14.03 -7.31
CA GLY A 145 18.11 12.99 -7.96
C GLY A 145 18.19 11.62 -7.27
N SER A 146 18.05 11.56 -5.96
CA SER A 146 18.00 10.34 -5.15
C SER A 146 16.83 10.39 -4.18
N THR A 147 15.84 9.54 -4.39
CA THR A 147 14.66 9.40 -3.54
C THR A 147 14.82 8.25 -2.54
N VAL A 148 15.97 8.20 -1.88
CA VAL A 148 16.25 7.23 -0.82
C VAL A 148 15.60 7.68 0.48
N GLY A 149 14.74 6.84 1.02
CA GLY A 149 14.01 7.18 2.23
C GLY A 149 13.44 5.97 2.95
N ALA A 150 12.80 6.23 4.06
CA ALA A 150 12.13 5.25 4.89
C ALA A 150 10.76 5.74 5.31
N ILE A 151 9.85 4.80 5.51
CA ILE A 151 8.51 5.06 6.03
C ILE A 151 8.44 4.56 7.47
N LEU A 152 8.05 5.46 8.37
CA LEU A 152 7.72 5.11 9.74
C LEU A 152 6.20 5.03 9.90
N LEU A 153 5.72 3.85 10.30
CA LEU A 153 4.31 3.62 10.60
C LEU A 153 4.12 3.53 12.11
N ARG A 154 3.19 4.31 12.64
CA ARG A 154 2.78 4.31 14.05
C ARG A 154 1.28 4.08 14.14
N ALA A 155 0.86 3.21 15.04
CA ALA A 155 -0.55 2.96 15.31
C ALA A 155 -0.85 3.22 16.80
N ASP A 156 -1.90 3.96 17.05
CA ASP A 156 -2.49 4.14 18.38
C ASP A 156 -3.98 3.82 18.36
N ASP A 157 -4.70 4.10 19.43
CA ASP A 157 -6.13 3.81 19.50
C ASP A 157 -7.00 4.71 18.61
N SER A 158 -6.48 5.82 18.13
CA SER A 158 -7.22 6.82 17.37
C SER A 158 -6.89 6.80 15.87
N LYS A 159 -5.65 6.51 15.53
CA LYS A 159 -5.14 6.60 14.15
C LYS A 159 -3.96 5.69 13.85
N LEU A 160 -3.83 5.37 12.59
CA LEU A 160 -2.61 4.86 11.96
C LEU A 160 -1.92 6.05 11.31
N HIS A 161 -0.68 6.36 11.71
CA HIS A 161 0.07 7.51 11.21
C HIS A 161 1.32 7.07 10.49
N LEU A 162 1.47 7.53 9.26
CA LEU A 162 2.62 7.24 8.42
C LEU A 162 3.40 8.52 8.17
N THR A 163 4.73 8.45 8.26
CA THR A 163 5.64 9.55 7.93
C THR A 163 6.74 9.04 7.00
N LEU A 164 6.95 9.74 5.89
CA LEU A 164 8.10 9.57 5.03
C LEU A 164 9.26 10.41 5.54
N TYR A 165 10.42 9.79 5.66
CA TYR A 165 11.68 10.46 5.95
C TYR A 165 12.67 10.29 4.80
N ASP A 166 13.44 11.34 4.49
CA ASP A 166 14.60 11.25 3.63
C ASP A 166 15.77 10.57 4.37
N ARG A 167 16.89 10.35 3.67
CA ARG A 167 18.12 9.77 4.24
C ARG A 167 18.80 10.63 5.31
N ASN A 168 18.42 11.90 5.43
CA ASN A 168 18.95 12.83 6.43
C ASN A 168 18.04 12.90 7.66
N GLY A 169 16.92 12.20 7.66
CA GLY A 169 15.94 12.21 8.74
C GLY A 169 14.92 13.35 8.67
N ASN A 170 14.88 14.09 7.57
CA ASN A 170 13.85 15.11 7.39
C ASN A 170 12.50 14.46 7.03
N ALA A 171 11.44 14.85 7.70
CA ALA A 171 10.09 14.44 7.35
C ALA A 171 9.62 15.18 6.08
N LEU A 172 9.32 14.44 5.04
CA LEU A 172 8.93 14.98 3.74
C LEU A 172 7.41 14.97 3.52
N ASP A 173 6.74 13.97 4.06
CA ASP A 173 5.29 13.77 3.92
C ASP A 173 4.74 12.99 5.10
N SER A 174 3.44 13.17 5.38
CA SER A 174 2.74 12.37 6.37
C SER A 174 1.26 12.24 6.04
N VAL A 175 0.68 11.14 6.50
CA VAL A 175 -0.76 10.89 6.41
C VAL A 175 -1.25 10.16 7.67
N SER A 176 -2.46 10.48 8.10
CA SER A 176 -3.14 9.77 9.17
C SER A 176 -4.41 9.10 8.63
N VAL A 177 -4.62 7.86 9.03
CA VAL A 177 -5.84 7.11 8.78
C VAL A 177 -6.54 6.93 10.12
N ALA A 178 -7.76 7.47 10.27
CA ALA A 178 -8.54 7.31 11.47
C ALA A 178 -8.99 5.85 11.65
N ALA A 179 -9.14 5.41 12.90
CA ALA A 179 -9.73 4.10 13.17
C ALA A 179 -11.19 4.07 12.69
N LYS A 180 -11.54 3.03 11.94
CA LYS A 180 -12.89 2.82 11.36
C LYS A 180 -13.63 1.69 12.07
N ARG A 181 -12.97 0.98 12.99
CA ARG A 181 -13.45 -0.19 13.72
C ARG A 181 -13.32 0.02 15.23
#